data_7d07f15d04bc4b07fc19b2bce096ac43
#
_entry.id   7d07f15d04bc4b07fc19b2bce096ac43
#
_cell.length_a   1.000
_cell.length_b   1.000
_cell.length_c   1.000
_cell.angle_alpha   90.00
_cell.angle_beta   90.00
_cell.angle_gamma   90.00
#
_symmetry.space_group_name_H-M   'P 1'
#
loop_
_entity.id
_entity.type
_entity.pdbx_description
1 polymer ?
#
loop_
_entity_poly.entity_id
_entity_poly.type
_entity_poly.pdbx_seq_one_letter_code
_entity_poly.pdbx_strand_id
1 'polypeptide(L)'
;MEKISRKGFLKVAAAAAMSGVTAGALAACNSAASSSTAATGDAIYTAGTYTGTATGIGEVKVTMTFSETAITEVVIDASNETESIGGVAAPTLQEAIMAAQGTEIDNISGATVTTNAVKKAAASCIEQAMGVKADGADGSAAASENDWLGTEPEIDESKVTKTVDVDVAVVGCGVAGVAAVRSIAEDGGKVAAFEKADGPQCRSGEYAVINGNVQAKWGRNTWTREQIDEIVDSHMVESTYRCKRSIMSKWAHNIGDAFDWWVEANPDLYYAETTRSAIPDENANNFLIPIFYPLPENYDWKQERFPCYPTSVEFLPNQSVTVNANMQKAVDTGNVDTFYGCFVEKLIMEDGRCVGLYARDAATGEYIKCNATKGVILSTGDYSQNTKMLQHFCPEVIENNIQCLFTNVDVEGS
;
A
#
# COMPACT_ATOMS: atom_id res chain seq x y z
N MET A 1 -17.37 7.42 37.25
CA MET A 1 -17.53 7.51 35.77
C MET A 1 -18.55 6.48 35.35
N GLU A 2 -19.73 6.94 35.00
CA GLU A 2 -20.81 6.06 34.52
C GLU A 2 -20.53 5.52 33.13
N LYS A 3 -20.67 4.24 32.94
CA LYS A 3 -20.50 3.57 31.64
C LYS A 3 -21.66 3.94 30.71
N ILE A 4 -21.40 4.70 29.68
CA ILE A 4 -22.39 5.00 28.64
C ILE A 4 -22.70 3.71 27.87
N SER A 5 -23.97 3.32 27.84
CA SER A 5 -24.43 2.12 27.14
C SER A 5 -24.46 2.34 25.62
N ARG A 6 -24.29 1.26 24.82
CA ARG A 6 -24.35 1.27 23.35
C ARG A 6 -25.59 1.98 22.78
N LYS A 7 -26.72 1.97 23.49
CA LYS A 7 -27.93 2.69 23.08
C LYS A 7 -27.85 4.21 23.30
N GLY A 8 -27.02 4.69 24.22
CA GLY A 8 -26.77 6.12 24.43
C GLY A 8 -25.92 6.74 23.34
N PHE A 9 -24.91 5.99 22.82
CA PHE A 9 -24.05 6.46 21.75
C PHE A 9 -24.79 6.65 20.41
N LEU A 10 -25.71 5.74 20.08
CA LEU A 10 -26.52 5.83 18.85
C LEU A 10 -27.52 7.01 18.87
N LYS A 11 -27.96 7.47 20.04
CA LYS A 11 -28.85 8.63 20.14
C LYS A 11 -28.14 9.97 20.00
N VAL A 12 -26.83 10.04 20.32
CA VAL A 12 -26.04 11.26 20.16
C VAL A 12 -25.59 11.44 18.70
N ALA A 13 -25.34 10.36 17.98
CA ALA A 13 -24.99 10.42 16.56
C ALA A 13 -26.17 10.83 15.65
N ALA A 14 -27.42 10.50 16.06
CA ALA A 14 -28.61 10.89 15.30
C ALA A 14 -29.05 12.35 15.52
N ALA A 15 -28.56 13.01 16.57
CA ALA A 15 -28.93 14.42 16.88
C ALA A 15 -28.02 15.45 16.22
N ALA A 16 -26.88 15.04 15.68
CA ALA A 16 -25.91 15.94 15.01
C ALA A 16 -26.18 16.11 13.49
N ALA A 17 -27.08 15.32 12.90
CA ALA A 17 -27.36 15.34 11.47
C ALA A 17 -28.60 16.18 11.05
N MET A 18 -29.23 16.91 11.99
CA MET A 18 -30.42 17.69 11.69
C MET A 18 -30.32 19.16 12.13
N SER A 19 -29.33 19.89 11.65
CA SER A 19 -29.34 21.34 11.74
C SER A 19 -28.63 21.95 10.53
N GLY A 20 -29.42 22.33 9.53
CA GLY A 20 -28.93 23.15 8.45
C GLY A 20 -29.68 23.10 7.14
N VAL A 21 -31.00 23.29 7.15
CA VAL A 21 -31.71 23.79 5.95
C VAL A 21 -32.77 24.77 6.41
N THR A 22 -32.55 26.05 6.20
CA THR A 22 -33.55 27.08 6.27
C THR A 22 -34.08 27.44 4.89
N ALA A 23 -35.36 27.39 4.82
CA ALA A 23 -36.34 27.75 3.81
C ALA A 23 -36.03 28.96 2.90
N GLY A 24 -36.52 28.84 1.68
CA GLY A 24 -36.72 29.91 0.72
C GLY A 24 -37.72 29.58 -0.37
N ALA A 25 -39.00 29.78 0.01
CA ALA A 25 -40.14 30.26 -0.78
C ALA A 25 -40.45 29.66 -2.17
N LEU A 26 -41.68 29.10 -2.20
CA LEU A 26 -42.58 28.86 -3.30
C LEU A 26 -42.85 30.06 -4.22
N ALA A 27 -42.87 29.79 -5.50
CA ALA A 27 -43.82 30.45 -6.44
C ALA A 27 -44.15 29.50 -7.59
N ALA A 28 -45.41 29.15 -7.69
CA ALA A 28 -46.02 28.48 -8.82
C ALA A 28 -46.24 29.44 -9.99
N CYS A 29 -46.14 28.94 -11.23
CA CYS A 29 -47.18 29.02 -12.22
C CYS A 29 -46.69 28.64 -13.66
N ASN A 30 -47.28 27.58 -14.13
CA ASN A 30 -48.00 27.43 -15.42
C ASN A 30 -47.28 27.68 -16.76
N SER A 31 -47.22 26.55 -17.51
CA SER A 31 -47.38 26.36 -18.95
C SER A 31 -46.86 27.38 -19.95
N ALA A 32 -45.94 26.91 -20.76
CA ALA A 32 -46.13 26.86 -22.23
C ALA A 32 -44.89 26.23 -22.90
N ALA A 33 -45.17 25.36 -23.83
CA ALA A 33 -44.20 24.76 -24.74
C ALA A 33 -43.45 25.80 -25.52
N SER A 34 -42.15 25.61 -25.69
CA SER A 34 -41.50 25.55 -26.99
C SER A 34 -39.97 25.56 -26.89
N SER A 35 -39.43 24.75 -27.78
CA SER A 35 -38.08 24.79 -28.38
C SER A 35 -36.88 24.56 -27.50
N SER A 36 -36.41 23.33 -27.62
CA SER A 36 -35.03 22.87 -27.47
C SER A 36 -34.00 23.89 -27.92
N THR A 37 -33.14 24.27 -27.02
CA THR A 37 -31.75 24.53 -27.36
C THR A 37 -30.93 23.50 -26.58
N ALA A 38 -30.53 22.46 -27.30
CA ALA A 38 -29.54 21.51 -26.83
C ALA A 38 -28.26 22.29 -26.53
N ALA A 39 -27.84 22.26 -25.28
CA ALA A 39 -26.47 22.57 -24.95
C ALA A 39 -25.64 21.44 -25.57
N THR A 40 -24.92 21.75 -26.64
CA THR A 40 -23.93 20.88 -27.26
C THR A 40 -22.72 20.82 -26.32
N GLY A 41 -22.79 19.95 -25.28
CA GLY A 41 -21.62 19.40 -24.67
C GLY A 41 -21.10 18.30 -25.60
N ASP A 42 -19.78 18.23 -25.81
CA ASP A 42 -19.18 17.13 -26.55
C ASP A 42 -19.62 15.79 -25.93
N ALA A 43 -19.97 14.83 -26.81
CA ALA A 43 -20.42 13.52 -26.37
C ALA A 43 -19.29 12.81 -25.59
N ILE A 44 -19.57 12.47 -24.32
CA ILE A 44 -18.61 11.78 -23.42
C ILE A 44 -18.83 10.28 -23.53
N TYR A 45 -20.06 9.85 -23.74
CA TYR A 45 -20.46 8.44 -23.76
C TYR A 45 -21.12 8.06 -25.07
N THR A 46 -21.04 6.80 -25.42
CA THR A 46 -21.94 6.20 -26.39
C THR A 46 -23.24 5.86 -25.67
N ALA A 47 -24.35 6.48 -26.10
CA ALA A 47 -25.66 6.23 -25.49
C ALA A 47 -26.04 4.74 -25.58
N GLY A 48 -26.51 4.18 -24.48
CA GLY A 48 -26.84 2.76 -24.40
C GLY A 48 -26.91 2.25 -22.95
N THR A 49 -27.22 0.98 -22.82
CA THR A 49 -27.22 0.29 -21.51
C THR A 49 -26.10 -0.73 -21.48
N TYR A 50 -25.26 -0.63 -20.45
CA TYR A 50 -24.07 -1.45 -20.27
C TYR A 50 -24.14 -2.19 -18.94
N THR A 51 -23.53 -3.34 -18.88
CA THR A 51 -23.51 -4.17 -17.68
C THR A 51 -22.07 -4.51 -17.31
N GLY A 52 -21.75 -4.33 -16.04
CA GLY A 52 -20.49 -4.75 -15.44
C GLY A 52 -20.75 -5.70 -14.27
N THR A 53 -19.81 -6.60 -14.02
CA THR A 53 -19.84 -7.50 -12.87
C THR A 53 -18.54 -7.39 -12.10
N ALA A 54 -18.60 -7.62 -10.78
CA ALA A 54 -17.43 -7.72 -9.95
C ALA A 54 -17.73 -8.65 -8.77
N THR A 55 -16.68 -9.24 -8.20
CA THR A 55 -16.83 -10.14 -7.06
C THR A 55 -16.65 -9.34 -5.76
N GLY A 56 -17.69 -9.37 -4.91
CA GLY A 56 -17.63 -8.95 -3.52
C GLY A 56 -17.47 -10.17 -2.62
N ILE A 57 -18.43 -10.40 -1.71
CA ILE A 57 -18.62 -11.71 -1.04
C ILE A 57 -19.19 -12.71 -2.06
N GLY A 58 -20.16 -12.25 -2.86
CA GLY A 58 -20.69 -12.92 -4.03
C GLY A 58 -20.52 -12.08 -5.28
N GLU A 59 -21.14 -12.48 -6.38
CA GLU A 59 -21.16 -11.68 -7.60
C GLU A 59 -22.10 -10.48 -7.42
N VAL A 60 -21.57 -9.29 -7.69
CA VAL A 60 -22.33 -8.04 -7.79
C VAL A 60 -22.42 -7.65 -9.26
N LYS A 61 -23.63 -7.38 -9.73
CA LYS A 61 -23.89 -6.96 -11.09
C LYS A 61 -24.44 -5.54 -11.08
N VAL A 62 -23.85 -4.66 -11.88
CA VAL A 62 -24.31 -3.28 -12.07
C VAL A 62 -24.72 -3.10 -13.52
N THR A 63 -25.89 -2.54 -13.73
CA THR A 63 -26.40 -2.18 -15.06
C THR A 63 -26.62 -0.67 -15.09
N MET A 64 -26.00 0.03 -16.04
CA MET A 64 -26.07 1.48 -16.14
C MET A 64 -26.54 1.88 -17.54
N THR A 65 -27.42 2.87 -17.59
CA THR A 65 -27.89 3.46 -18.86
C THR A 65 -27.28 4.86 -19.01
N PHE A 66 -26.76 5.15 -20.18
CA PHE A 66 -26.08 6.39 -20.51
C PHE A 66 -26.79 7.12 -21.63
N SER A 67 -26.90 8.44 -21.50
CA SER A 67 -27.05 9.35 -22.65
C SER A 67 -25.64 9.70 -23.17
N GLU A 68 -25.57 10.49 -24.25
CA GLU A 68 -24.29 10.97 -24.78
C GLU A 68 -23.48 11.80 -23.77
N THR A 69 -24.11 12.34 -22.73
CA THR A 69 -23.47 13.29 -21.79
C THR A 69 -23.61 12.93 -20.30
N ALA A 70 -24.41 11.92 -19.95
CA ALA A 70 -24.71 11.64 -18.54
C ALA A 70 -25.10 10.18 -18.31
N ILE A 71 -24.91 9.71 -17.07
CA ILE A 71 -25.50 8.48 -16.53
C ILE A 71 -26.96 8.78 -16.20
N THR A 72 -27.88 8.03 -16.82
CA THR A 72 -29.33 8.26 -16.68
C THR A 72 -30.03 7.26 -15.78
N GLU A 73 -29.43 6.09 -15.56
CA GLU A 73 -29.96 5.06 -14.71
C GLU A 73 -28.83 4.16 -14.17
N VAL A 74 -28.97 3.70 -12.93
CA VAL A 74 -28.09 2.72 -12.30
C VAL A 74 -28.96 1.68 -11.60
N VAL A 75 -28.72 0.42 -11.86
CA VAL A 75 -29.35 -0.72 -11.18
C VAL A 75 -28.28 -1.63 -10.64
N ILE A 76 -28.33 -1.93 -9.34
CA ILE A 76 -27.36 -2.78 -8.66
C ILE A 76 -28.08 -4.04 -8.20
N ASP A 77 -27.61 -5.19 -8.69
CA ASP A 77 -28.00 -6.51 -8.19
C ASP A 77 -26.87 -7.04 -7.29
N ALA A 78 -27.13 -7.03 -6.00
CA ALA A 78 -26.28 -7.55 -4.95
C ALA A 78 -26.94 -8.74 -4.23
N SER A 79 -27.78 -9.50 -4.92
CA SER A 79 -28.52 -10.63 -4.37
C SER A 79 -27.63 -11.79 -3.87
N ASN A 80 -26.41 -11.88 -4.39
CA ASN A 80 -25.41 -12.86 -3.98
C ASN A 80 -24.53 -12.37 -2.82
N GLU A 81 -24.71 -11.14 -2.38
CA GLU A 81 -24.05 -10.57 -1.21
C GLU A 81 -24.80 -10.96 0.09
N THR A 82 -24.21 -10.69 1.24
CA THR A 82 -24.91 -10.86 2.52
C THR A 82 -26.16 -9.93 2.56
N GLU A 83 -27.35 -10.50 2.58
CA GLU A 83 -28.63 -9.79 2.45
C GLU A 83 -28.75 -8.60 3.44
N SER A 84 -28.32 -8.79 4.69
CA SER A 84 -28.37 -7.77 5.76
C SER A 84 -27.31 -6.67 5.62
N ILE A 85 -26.36 -6.79 4.70
CA ILE A 85 -25.24 -5.87 4.51
C ILE A 85 -25.26 -5.34 3.07
N GLY A 86 -24.95 -6.19 2.09
CA GLY A 86 -24.85 -5.83 0.70
C GLY A 86 -26.19 -5.48 0.06
N GLY A 87 -27.24 -6.27 0.37
CA GLY A 87 -28.60 -6.00 -0.10
C GLY A 87 -29.15 -4.67 0.42
N VAL A 88 -28.84 -4.32 1.68
CA VAL A 88 -29.26 -3.03 2.29
C VAL A 88 -28.43 -1.85 1.75
N ALA A 89 -27.16 -2.07 1.38
CA ALA A 89 -26.29 -1.03 0.85
C ALA A 89 -26.58 -0.66 -0.61
N ALA A 90 -27.09 -1.58 -1.41
CA ALA A 90 -27.26 -1.40 -2.85
C ALA A 90 -28.10 -0.16 -3.24
N PRO A 91 -29.26 0.16 -2.62
CA PRO A 91 -30.02 1.35 -2.97
C PRO A 91 -29.25 2.66 -2.69
N THR A 92 -28.51 2.73 -1.59
CA THR A 92 -27.72 3.91 -1.22
C THR A 92 -26.55 4.11 -2.20
N LEU A 93 -25.89 3.02 -2.62
CA LEU A 93 -24.82 3.07 -3.61
C LEU A 93 -25.33 3.48 -4.99
N GLN A 94 -26.52 3.03 -5.35
CA GLN A 94 -27.18 3.41 -6.59
C GLN A 94 -27.44 4.93 -6.65
N GLU A 95 -28.00 5.49 -5.57
CA GLU A 95 -28.21 6.94 -5.45
C GLU A 95 -26.88 7.72 -5.48
N ALA A 96 -25.85 7.22 -4.80
CA ALA A 96 -24.54 7.85 -4.74
C ALA A 96 -23.87 7.92 -6.15
N ILE A 97 -23.90 6.83 -6.92
CA ILE A 97 -23.35 6.78 -8.28
C ILE A 97 -24.10 7.74 -9.20
N MET A 98 -25.44 7.77 -9.10
CA MET A 98 -26.28 8.70 -9.87
C MET A 98 -25.96 10.17 -9.53
N ALA A 99 -25.78 10.49 -8.26
CA ALA A 99 -25.44 11.84 -7.82
C ALA A 99 -24.03 12.27 -8.21
N ALA A 100 -23.06 11.36 -8.09
CA ALA A 100 -21.66 11.60 -8.45
C ALA A 100 -21.41 11.59 -9.98
N GLN A 101 -22.33 11.03 -10.77
CA GLN A 101 -22.14 10.78 -12.21
C GLN A 101 -20.84 10.00 -12.50
N GLY A 102 -20.47 9.07 -11.57
CA GLY A 102 -19.22 8.32 -11.61
C GLY A 102 -19.06 7.39 -10.42
N THR A 103 -17.88 6.82 -10.26
CA THR A 103 -17.56 5.84 -9.22
C THR A 103 -16.87 6.44 -7.99
N GLU A 104 -16.60 7.75 -7.98
CA GLU A 104 -16.00 8.47 -6.85
C GLU A 104 -17.06 8.74 -5.77
N ILE A 105 -17.40 7.69 -5.03
CA ILE A 105 -18.40 7.71 -3.95
C ILE A 105 -17.80 7.19 -2.65
N ASP A 106 -18.35 7.61 -1.53
CA ASP A 106 -17.91 7.14 -0.22
C ASP A 106 -18.24 5.65 0.02
N ASN A 107 -17.43 5.00 0.84
CA ASN A 107 -17.69 3.64 1.26
C ASN A 107 -18.79 3.61 2.35
N ILE A 108 -19.74 2.71 2.20
CA ILE A 108 -20.75 2.49 3.23
C ILE A 108 -20.14 1.72 4.39
N SER A 109 -20.19 2.29 5.59
CA SER A 109 -19.67 1.66 6.80
C SER A 109 -20.33 0.29 7.04
N GLY A 110 -19.52 -0.74 7.16
CA GLY A 110 -19.97 -2.13 7.32
C GLY A 110 -20.26 -2.87 6.01
N ALA A 111 -20.25 -2.18 4.84
CA ALA A 111 -20.47 -2.79 3.52
C ALA A 111 -19.33 -2.47 2.54
N THR A 112 -18.10 -2.34 3.03
CA THR A 112 -16.95 -1.92 2.21
C THR A 112 -16.67 -2.88 1.05
N VAL A 113 -16.78 -4.18 1.26
CA VAL A 113 -16.55 -5.20 0.23
C VAL A 113 -17.56 -5.05 -0.89
N THR A 114 -18.84 -4.97 -0.55
CA THR A 114 -19.92 -4.73 -1.53
C THR A 114 -19.77 -3.39 -2.23
N THR A 115 -19.40 -2.32 -1.51
CA THR A 115 -19.17 -1.00 -2.10
C THR A 115 -18.05 -1.04 -3.13
N ASN A 116 -16.94 -1.70 -2.83
CA ASN A 116 -15.81 -1.84 -3.75
C ASN A 116 -16.19 -2.67 -5.00
N ALA A 117 -16.96 -3.75 -4.82
CA ALA A 117 -17.45 -4.53 -5.94
C ALA A 117 -18.41 -3.70 -6.83
N VAL A 118 -19.31 -2.93 -6.23
CA VAL A 118 -20.19 -2.02 -6.96
C VAL A 118 -19.41 -0.96 -7.73
N LYS A 119 -18.40 -0.34 -7.12
CA LYS A 119 -17.53 0.64 -7.80
C LYS A 119 -16.83 0.03 -9.02
N LYS A 120 -16.26 -1.18 -8.88
CA LYS A 120 -15.60 -1.88 -9.97
C LYS A 120 -16.57 -2.23 -11.11
N ALA A 121 -17.73 -2.76 -10.78
CA ALA A 121 -18.75 -3.10 -11.77
C ALA A 121 -19.28 -1.85 -12.49
N ALA A 122 -19.49 -0.75 -11.77
CA ALA A 122 -19.91 0.54 -12.34
C ALA A 122 -18.81 1.17 -13.23
N ALA A 123 -17.54 1.08 -12.82
CA ALA A 123 -16.40 1.54 -13.65
C ALA A 123 -16.38 0.81 -14.99
N SER A 124 -16.59 -0.50 -15.00
CA SER A 124 -16.69 -1.28 -16.24
C SER A 124 -17.83 -0.82 -17.15
N CYS A 125 -18.99 -0.44 -16.59
CA CYS A 125 -20.07 0.13 -17.40
C CYS A 125 -19.67 1.47 -18.03
N ILE A 126 -18.99 2.33 -17.28
CA ILE A 126 -18.51 3.64 -17.76
C ILE A 126 -17.47 3.46 -18.86
N GLU A 127 -16.50 2.59 -18.70
CA GLU A 127 -15.48 2.27 -19.70
C GLU A 127 -16.09 1.76 -21.01
N GLN A 128 -17.07 0.87 -20.93
CA GLN A 128 -17.83 0.40 -22.10
C GLN A 128 -18.55 1.55 -22.80
N ALA A 129 -19.20 2.43 -22.04
CA ALA A 129 -19.91 3.60 -22.59
C ALA A 129 -18.96 4.63 -23.21
N MET A 130 -17.75 4.77 -22.70
CA MET A 130 -16.70 5.65 -23.25
C MET A 130 -16.03 5.05 -24.50
N GLY A 131 -16.37 3.82 -24.87
CA GLY A 131 -15.74 3.12 -26.00
C GLY A 131 -14.30 2.66 -25.70
N VAL A 132 -13.88 2.73 -24.44
CA VAL A 132 -12.68 2.07 -23.98
C VAL A 132 -12.99 0.59 -23.98
N LYS A 133 -12.31 -0.20 -24.81
CA LYS A 133 -12.44 -1.66 -24.71
C LYS A 133 -11.97 -2.05 -23.32
N ALA A 134 -12.88 -2.54 -22.49
CA ALA A 134 -12.51 -3.25 -21.31
C ALA A 134 -11.65 -4.44 -21.72
N ASP A 135 -10.36 -4.39 -21.45
CA ASP A 135 -9.54 -5.57 -21.56
C ASP A 135 -10.05 -6.57 -20.52
N GLY A 136 -10.82 -7.56 -21.00
CA GLY A 136 -11.08 -8.80 -20.31
C GLY A 136 -12.20 -8.84 -19.27
N ALA A 137 -13.46 -8.65 -19.72
CA ALA A 137 -14.59 -9.31 -19.08
C ALA A 137 -15.33 -10.15 -20.11
N ASP A 138 -14.70 -11.19 -20.59
CA ASP A 138 -15.39 -12.27 -21.30
C ASP A 138 -15.42 -13.51 -20.39
N GLY A 139 -16.62 -13.98 -20.13
CA GLY A 139 -16.82 -15.14 -19.27
C GLY A 139 -16.15 -16.38 -19.85
N SER A 140 -15.49 -17.13 -18.98
CA SER A 140 -14.99 -18.50 -19.20
C SER A 140 -13.91 -18.69 -20.27
N ALA A 141 -12.81 -17.96 -20.20
CA ALA A 141 -11.53 -18.58 -20.49
C ALA A 141 -10.88 -18.92 -19.13
N ALA A 142 -10.45 -20.15 -18.93
CA ALA A 142 -9.64 -20.50 -17.77
C ALA A 142 -8.47 -19.50 -17.71
N ALA A 143 -8.37 -18.75 -16.59
CA ALA A 143 -7.29 -17.80 -16.39
C ALA A 143 -5.98 -18.48 -16.75
N SER A 144 -5.16 -17.88 -17.60
CA SER A 144 -3.87 -18.48 -17.95
C SER A 144 -3.06 -18.56 -16.65
N GLU A 145 -2.26 -19.60 -16.50
CA GLU A 145 -1.41 -19.82 -15.31
C GLU A 145 -0.56 -18.59 -14.95
N ASN A 146 -0.40 -17.65 -15.87
CA ASN A 146 0.41 -16.43 -15.75
C ASN A 146 -0.40 -15.12 -15.83
N ASP A 147 -1.71 -15.16 -15.65
CA ASP A 147 -2.54 -13.93 -15.71
C ASP A 147 -2.16 -12.88 -14.63
N TRP A 148 -1.54 -13.33 -13.54
CA TRP A 148 -1.04 -12.47 -12.46
C TRP A 148 0.13 -11.57 -12.89
N LEU A 149 0.86 -11.93 -13.96
CA LEU A 149 1.98 -11.14 -14.47
C LEU A 149 1.55 -9.83 -15.15
N GLY A 150 0.29 -9.76 -15.60
CA GLY A 150 -0.18 -8.63 -16.38
C GLY A 150 0.45 -8.56 -17.78
N THR A 151 0.41 -7.38 -18.39
CA THR A 151 1.00 -7.11 -19.72
C THR A 151 2.27 -6.30 -19.55
N GLU A 152 3.34 -6.71 -20.24
CA GLU A 152 4.59 -5.94 -20.25
C GLU A 152 4.34 -4.54 -20.82
N PRO A 153 4.72 -3.46 -20.10
CA PRO A 153 4.51 -2.11 -20.57
C PRO A 153 5.36 -1.80 -21.81
N GLU A 154 4.78 -1.10 -22.78
CA GLU A 154 5.50 -0.56 -23.91
C GLU A 154 6.02 0.85 -23.58
N ILE A 155 7.32 1.05 -23.75
CA ILE A 155 7.97 2.34 -23.49
C ILE A 155 8.00 3.16 -24.78
N ASP A 156 7.43 4.33 -24.74
CA ASP A 156 7.54 5.32 -25.82
C ASP A 156 8.93 5.99 -25.75
N GLU A 157 9.86 5.50 -26.54
CA GLU A 157 11.24 6.00 -26.59
C GLU A 157 11.31 7.50 -26.93
N SER A 158 10.28 8.08 -27.58
CA SER A 158 10.24 9.51 -27.86
C SER A 158 10.03 10.38 -26.62
N LYS A 159 9.57 9.77 -25.52
CA LYS A 159 9.39 10.40 -24.21
C LYS A 159 10.56 10.19 -23.26
N VAL A 160 11.61 9.49 -23.68
CA VAL A 160 12.83 9.35 -22.88
C VAL A 160 13.62 10.65 -22.97
N THR A 161 13.54 11.46 -21.93
CA THR A 161 14.17 12.80 -21.87
C THR A 161 15.48 12.81 -21.11
N LYS A 162 15.76 11.76 -20.34
CA LYS A 162 16.98 11.63 -19.55
C LYS A 162 17.52 10.20 -19.58
N THR A 163 18.83 10.09 -19.72
CA THR A 163 19.56 8.82 -19.52
C THR A 163 20.59 9.01 -18.42
N VAL A 164 20.68 8.05 -17.50
CA VAL A 164 21.69 8.01 -16.42
C VAL A 164 22.45 6.71 -16.46
N ASP A 165 23.75 6.78 -16.16
CA ASP A 165 24.66 5.64 -16.13
C ASP A 165 25.22 5.49 -14.71
N VAL A 166 24.96 4.33 -14.08
CA VAL A 166 25.36 4.04 -12.71
C VAL A 166 25.90 2.62 -12.57
N ASP A 167 26.46 2.32 -11.41
CA ASP A 167 26.83 0.95 -11.05
C ASP A 167 25.58 0.12 -10.74
N VAL A 168 24.69 0.67 -9.91
CA VAL A 168 23.50 -0.02 -9.44
C VAL A 168 22.31 0.93 -9.45
N ALA A 169 21.16 0.46 -9.94
CA ALA A 169 19.89 1.13 -9.72
C ALA A 169 19.16 0.46 -8.55
N VAL A 170 18.56 1.26 -7.66
CA VAL A 170 17.73 0.79 -6.54
C VAL A 170 16.32 1.30 -6.73
N VAL A 171 15.34 0.40 -6.71
CA VAL A 171 13.93 0.70 -6.90
C VAL A 171 13.21 0.58 -5.57
N GLY A 172 12.58 1.67 -5.12
CA GLY A 172 11.95 1.81 -3.82
C GLY A 172 12.94 2.30 -2.76
N CYS A 173 12.60 3.41 -2.10
CA CYS A 173 13.40 4.03 -1.04
C CYS A 173 12.75 3.84 0.34
N GLY A 174 12.25 2.64 0.60
CA GLY A 174 11.92 2.16 1.95
C GLY A 174 13.17 1.79 2.73
N VAL A 175 13.01 1.18 3.91
CA VAL A 175 14.14 0.74 4.76
C VAL A 175 15.16 -0.09 4.00
N ALA A 176 14.70 -1.11 3.26
CA ALA A 176 15.58 -2.00 2.50
C ALA A 176 16.32 -1.27 1.37
N GLY A 177 15.61 -0.42 0.63
CA GLY A 177 16.21 0.34 -0.47
C GLY A 177 17.21 1.37 0.03
N VAL A 178 16.88 2.13 1.06
CA VAL A 178 17.79 3.12 1.65
C VAL A 178 19.05 2.44 2.22
N ALA A 179 18.89 1.28 2.86
CA ALA A 179 20.06 0.50 3.33
C ALA A 179 20.96 0.06 2.16
N ALA A 180 20.36 -0.40 1.06
CA ALA A 180 21.11 -0.77 -0.14
C ALA A 180 21.81 0.46 -0.75
N VAL A 181 21.10 1.57 -0.92
CA VAL A 181 21.68 2.83 -1.45
C VAL A 181 22.87 3.28 -0.61
N ARG A 182 22.72 3.34 0.73
CA ARG A 182 23.78 3.75 1.64
C ARG A 182 24.98 2.81 1.56
N SER A 183 24.75 1.51 1.63
CA SER A 183 25.85 0.52 1.59
C SER A 183 26.68 0.65 0.30
N ILE A 184 26.02 0.74 -0.85
CA ILE A 184 26.71 0.86 -2.15
C ILE A 184 27.47 2.20 -2.24
N ALA A 185 26.85 3.29 -1.79
CA ALA A 185 27.44 4.62 -1.86
C ALA A 185 28.65 4.77 -0.94
N GLU A 186 28.62 4.20 0.27
CA GLU A 186 29.75 4.15 1.21
C GLU A 186 30.92 3.32 0.65
N ASP A 187 30.62 2.26 -0.13
CA ASP A 187 31.63 1.47 -0.84
C ASP A 187 32.16 2.15 -2.13
N GLY A 188 31.74 3.37 -2.41
CA GLY A 188 32.19 4.16 -3.57
C GLY A 188 31.49 3.84 -4.88
N GLY A 189 30.44 3.01 -4.86
CA GLY A 189 29.62 2.71 -6.03
C GLY A 189 28.64 3.85 -6.36
N LYS A 190 28.44 4.13 -7.67
CA LYS A 190 27.42 5.07 -8.13
C LYS A 190 26.04 4.43 -8.11
N VAL A 191 25.06 5.11 -7.51
CA VAL A 191 23.69 4.62 -7.33
C VAL A 191 22.69 5.60 -7.90
N ALA A 192 21.71 5.09 -8.64
CA ALA A 192 20.45 5.78 -8.94
C ALA A 192 19.32 5.19 -8.08
N ALA A 193 18.72 5.99 -7.22
CA ALA A 193 17.64 5.59 -6.34
C ALA A 193 16.30 6.15 -6.85
N PHE A 194 15.36 5.25 -7.17
CA PHE A 194 14.05 5.58 -7.69
C PHE A 194 12.98 5.33 -6.64
N GLU A 195 12.10 6.31 -6.42
CA GLU A 195 10.97 6.21 -5.50
C GLU A 195 9.74 6.88 -6.12
N LYS A 196 8.59 6.20 -6.07
CA LYS A 196 7.34 6.72 -6.62
C LYS A 196 6.76 7.89 -5.83
N ALA A 197 7.04 7.95 -4.52
CA ALA A 197 6.67 9.06 -3.66
C ALA A 197 7.66 10.23 -3.78
N ASP A 198 7.38 11.32 -3.09
CA ASP A 198 8.17 12.55 -3.08
C ASP A 198 9.42 12.49 -2.18
N GLY A 199 9.71 11.35 -1.59
CA GLY A 199 10.87 11.10 -0.74
C GLY A 199 10.90 9.69 -0.17
N PRO A 200 11.90 9.36 0.66
CA PRO A 200 11.99 8.05 1.29
C PRO A 200 10.75 7.70 2.10
N GLN A 201 10.29 6.47 1.99
CA GLN A 201 9.08 6.00 2.63
C GLN A 201 9.36 5.01 3.75
N CYS A 202 8.50 4.98 4.75
CA CYS A 202 8.59 4.02 5.82
C CYS A 202 7.22 3.70 6.41
N ARG A 203 7.14 2.56 7.08
CA ARG A 203 5.98 2.17 7.88
C ARG A 203 6.41 1.88 9.30
N SER A 204 5.50 2.10 10.26
CA SER A 204 5.73 1.83 11.67
C SER A 204 7.07 2.37 12.19
N GLY A 205 7.59 1.82 13.27
CA GLY A 205 8.89 2.16 13.86
C GLY A 205 9.60 0.94 14.41
N GLU A 206 9.01 -0.24 14.25
CA GLU A 206 9.39 -1.43 14.98
C GLU A 206 10.42 -2.27 14.22
N TYR A 207 11.42 -2.75 14.97
CA TYR A 207 12.45 -3.63 14.46
C TYR A 207 12.68 -4.79 15.42
N ALA A 208 12.89 -5.97 14.86
CA ALA A 208 13.41 -7.11 15.61
C ALA A 208 14.94 -7.11 15.50
N VAL A 209 15.63 -6.96 16.62
CA VAL A 209 17.09 -6.85 16.70
C VAL A 209 17.63 -7.88 17.70
N ILE A 210 18.73 -8.53 17.34
CA ILE A 210 19.37 -9.57 18.14
C ILE A 210 20.84 -9.22 18.30
N ASN A 211 21.31 -9.16 19.55
CA ASN A 211 22.73 -8.99 19.90
C ASN A 211 23.44 -7.74 19.37
N GLY A 212 22.71 -6.65 19.10
CA GLY A 212 23.35 -5.38 18.74
C GLY A 212 23.86 -4.61 19.96
N ASN A 213 24.75 -3.63 19.75
CA ASN A 213 25.20 -2.72 20.78
C ASN A 213 24.06 -1.89 21.36
N VAL A 214 23.05 -1.58 20.57
CA VAL A 214 21.80 -0.96 21.02
C VAL A 214 21.12 -1.86 22.04
N GLN A 215 21.06 -3.15 21.81
CA GLN A 215 20.47 -4.12 22.73
C GLN A 215 21.27 -4.23 24.04
N ALA A 216 22.58 -4.08 23.98
CA ALA A 216 23.45 -4.09 25.15
C ALA A 216 23.11 -2.97 26.14
N LYS A 217 22.65 -1.81 25.68
CA LYS A 217 22.21 -0.70 26.54
C LYS A 217 21.05 -1.09 27.46
N TRP A 218 20.28 -2.09 27.07
CA TRP A 218 19.14 -2.62 27.85
C TRP A 218 19.42 -4.01 28.45
N GLY A 219 20.68 -4.49 28.39
CA GLY A 219 21.07 -5.79 28.90
C GLY A 219 20.49 -6.99 28.14
N ARG A 220 20.33 -6.86 26.80
CA ARG A 220 19.65 -7.84 25.97
C ARG A 220 20.51 -8.53 24.91
N ASN A 221 21.81 -8.38 24.91
CA ASN A 221 22.73 -8.91 23.89
C ASN A 221 23.44 -10.19 24.31
N THR A 222 22.73 -11.16 24.88
CA THR A 222 23.35 -12.35 25.49
C THR A 222 22.99 -13.66 24.80
N TRP A 223 22.46 -13.60 23.60
CA TRP A 223 22.03 -14.78 22.85
C TRP A 223 23.22 -15.51 22.23
N THR A 224 23.35 -16.81 22.50
CA THR A 224 24.35 -17.66 21.85
C THR A 224 23.92 -17.97 20.41
N ARG A 225 24.86 -18.48 19.60
CA ARG A 225 24.58 -18.88 18.22
C ARG A 225 23.49 -19.96 18.16
N GLU A 226 23.55 -20.93 19.06
CA GLU A 226 22.57 -22.01 19.14
C GLU A 226 21.17 -21.49 19.46
N GLN A 227 21.08 -20.53 20.38
CA GLN A 227 19.80 -19.90 20.73
C GLN A 227 19.22 -19.09 19.55
N ILE A 228 20.08 -18.44 18.76
CA ILE A 228 19.65 -17.72 17.54
C ILE A 228 19.15 -18.72 16.50
N ASP A 229 19.83 -19.86 16.32
CA ASP A 229 19.38 -20.92 15.41
C ASP A 229 18.01 -21.49 15.83
N GLU A 230 17.74 -21.62 17.12
CA GLU A 230 16.43 -22.04 17.61
C GLU A 230 15.31 -20.99 17.33
N ILE A 231 15.62 -19.69 17.38
CA ILE A 231 14.69 -18.62 16.95
C ILE A 231 14.37 -18.80 15.47
N VAL A 232 15.38 -19.05 14.63
CA VAL A 232 15.18 -19.30 13.20
C VAL A 232 14.30 -20.52 12.97
N ASP A 233 14.56 -21.62 13.69
CA ASP A 233 13.77 -22.85 13.56
C ASP A 233 12.31 -22.64 14.00
N SER A 234 12.07 -21.91 15.07
CA SER A 234 10.73 -21.53 15.53
C SER A 234 10.00 -20.72 14.45
N HIS A 235 10.69 -19.73 13.86
CA HIS A 235 10.12 -18.90 12.79
C HIS A 235 9.79 -19.73 11.54
N MET A 236 10.61 -20.71 11.19
CA MET A 236 10.31 -21.63 10.08
C MET A 236 9.02 -22.42 10.32
N VAL A 237 8.82 -22.90 11.55
CA VAL A 237 7.58 -23.62 11.90
C VAL A 237 6.36 -22.69 11.83
N GLU A 238 6.44 -21.51 12.42
CA GLU A 238 5.33 -20.54 12.43
C GLU A 238 4.94 -20.05 11.05
N SER A 239 5.93 -19.85 10.17
CA SER A 239 5.69 -19.49 8.77
C SER A 239 5.22 -20.69 7.92
N THR A 240 4.96 -21.84 8.53
CA THR A 240 4.63 -23.10 7.83
C THR A 240 5.63 -23.45 6.72
N TYR A 241 6.90 -23.14 6.95
CA TYR A 241 8.03 -23.33 6.01
C TYR A 241 7.89 -22.57 4.68
N ARG A 242 7.09 -21.53 4.62
CA ARG A 242 6.92 -20.71 3.41
C ARG A 242 8.08 -19.73 3.17
N CYS A 243 8.90 -19.46 4.18
CA CYS A 243 10.09 -18.63 4.03
C CYS A 243 11.36 -19.46 3.79
N LYS A 244 12.42 -18.81 3.28
CA LYS A 244 13.71 -19.47 3.07
C LYS A 244 14.56 -19.41 4.35
N ARG A 245 14.84 -20.57 4.98
CA ARG A 245 15.65 -20.68 6.19
C ARG A 245 17.00 -19.95 6.08
N SER A 246 17.66 -20.02 4.91
CA SER A 246 18.96 -19.36 4.71
C SER A 246 18.87 -17.83 4.82
N ILE A 247 17.76 -17.23 4.40
CA ILE A 247 17.52 -15.79 4.53
C ILE A 247 17.24 -15.44 5.99
N MET A 248 16.39 -16.21 6.67
CA MET A 248 16.09 -16.01 8.09
C MET A 248 17.33 -16.17 8.97
N SER A 249 18.15 -17.18 8.72
CA SER A 249 19.41 -17.39 9.42
C SER A 249 20.39 -16.22 9.18
N LYS A 250 20.50 -15.75 7.94
CA LYS A 250 21.35 -14.60 7.61
C LYS A 250 20.89 -13.35 8.36
N TRP A 251 19.59 -13.08 8.39
CA TRP A 251 19.03 -11.99 9.19
C TRP A 251 19.36 -12.17 10.67
N ALA A 252 18.99 -13.28 11.28
CA ALA A 252 19.08 -13.48 12.72
C ALA A 252 20.51 -13.37 13.28
N HIS A 253 21.51 -13.84 12.51
CA HIS A 253 22.92 -13.78 12.91
C HIS A 253 23.62 -12.46 12.62
N ASN A 254 23.02 -11.55 11.83
CA ASN A 254 23.69 -10.31 11.42
C ASN A 254 22.90 -9.05 11.76
N ILE A 255 21.64 -9.17 12.21
CA ILE A 255 20.79 -8.02 12.43
C ILE A 255 21.32 -7.06 13.49
N GLY A 256 22.05 -7.56 14.49
CA GLY A 256 22.67 -6.74 15.53
C GLY A 256 23.62 -5.72 14.94
N ASP A 257 24.62 -6.19 14.20
CA ASP A 257 25.62 -5.34 13.56
C ASP A 257 25.00 -4.44 12.50
N ALA A 258 24.07 -4.98 11.70
CA ALA A 258 23.38 -4.21 10.68
C ALA A 258 22.53 -3.08 11.28
N PHE A 259 21.89 -3.34 12.42
CA PHE A 259 21.10 -2.33 13.10
C PHE A 259 21.96 -1.26 13.76
N ASP A 260 23.11 -1.64 14.33
CA ASP A 260 24.07 -0.70 14.91
C ASP A 260 24.60 0.27 13.82
N TRP A 261 24.96 -0.27 12.63
CA TRP A 261 25.30 0.54 11.47
C TRP A 261 24.14 1.45 11.03
N TRP A 262 22.90 0.95 11.05
CA TRP A 262 21.72 1.71 10.65
C TRP A 262 21.49 2.93 11.56
N VAL A 263 21.57 2.75 12.87
CA VAL A 263 21.30 3.83 13.84
C VAL A 263 22.43 4.85 13.94
N GLU A 264 23.66 4.50 13.57
CA GLU A 264 24.78 5.46 13.61
C GLU A 264 24.61 6.65 12.63
N ALA A 265 23.73 6.52 11.61
CA ALA A 265 23.38 7.62 10.73
C ALA A 265 22.58 8.73 11.43
N ASN A 266 22.03 8.46 12.59
CA ASN A 266 21.25 9.41 13.38
C ASN A 266 21.94 9.65 14.74
N PRO A 267 22.97 10.52 14.82
CA PRO A 267 23.74 10.75 16.03
C PRO A 267 22.90 11.39 17.15
N ASP A 268 21.82 12.07 16.80
CA ASP A 268 20.93 12.75 17.77
C ASP A 268 19.82 11.84 18.29
N LEU A 269 19.87 10.54 17.93
CA LEU A 269 18.87 9.57 18.37
C LEU A 269 18.97 9.37 19.88
N TYR A 270 17.87 9.66 20.58
CA TYR A 270 17.78 9.46 22.00
C TYR A 270 17.35 8.02 22.35
N TYR A 271 18.13 7.36 23.16
CA TYR A 271 17.86 5.98 23.63
C TYR A 271 17.12 6.05 24.95
N ALA A 272 15.82 5.74 24.92
CA ALA A 272 15.02 5.71 26.13
C ALA A 272 15.38 4.49 27.00
N GLU A 273 15.39 4.69 28.30
CA GLU A 273 15.69 3.60 29.26
C GLU A 273 14.49 2.67 29.48
N THR A 274 13.30 3.16 29.15
CA THR A 274 12.04 2.45 29.40
C THR A 274 11.12 2.46 28.19
N THR A 275 10.00 1.74 28.29
CA THR A 275 8.98 1.69 27.28
C THR A 275 8.25 3.03 27.06
N ARG A 276 7.45 3.11 26.01
CA ARG A 276 6.74 4.31 25.52
C ARG A 276 6.05 5.18 26.58
N SER A 277 5.53 4.55 27.66
CA SER A 277 4.77 5.25 28.69
C SER A 277 5.59 6.24 29.55
N ALA A 278 6.90 6.22 29.47
CA ALA A 278 7.81 7.03 30.27
C ALA A 278 8.60 8.07 29.46
N ILE A 279 8.24 8.28 28.18
CA ILE A 279 8.94 9.22 27.30
C ILE A 279 8.44 10.63 27.58
N PRO A 280 9.33 11.59 27.86
CA PRO A 280 8.97 13.00 27.93
C PRO A 280 8.50 13.53 26.58
N ASP A 281 7.40 14.30 26.55
CA ASP A 281 6.81 14.84 25.31
C ASP A 281 7.79 15.70 24.50
N GLU A 282 8.67 16.42 25.15
CA GLU A 282 9.68 17.29 24.53
C GLU A 282 10.66 16.56 23.60
N ASN A 283 10.82 15.24 23.81
CA ASN A 283 11.73 14.41 23.05
C ASN A 283 11.02 13.38 22.13
N ALA A 284 9.72 13.51 21.94
CA ALA A 284 8.89 12.50 21.25
C ALA A 284 9.20 12.30 19.74
N ASN A 285 10.13 13.07 19.18
CA ASN A 285 10.38 13.08 17.73
C ASN A 285 11.70 12.44 17.29
N ASN A 286 12.51 11.92 18.18
CA ASN A 286 13.79 11.29 17.82
C ASN A 286 14.23 10.27 18.86
N PHE A 287 13.39 9.26 19.09
CA PHE A 287 13.61 8.25 20.10
C PHE A 287 13.80 6.87 19.53
N LEU A 288 14.63 6.09 20.19
CA LEU A 288 14.63 4.64 20.13
C LEU A 288 14.28 4.09 21.51
N ILE A 289 13.22 3.31 21.58
CA ILE A 289 12.74 2.68 22.81
C ILE A 289 12.78 1.17 22.72
N PRO A 290 12.97 0.47 23.84
CA PRO A 290 12.70 -0.97 23.88
C PRO A 290 11.19 -1.19 23.88
N ILE A 291 10.70 -2.11 23.04
CA ILE A 291 9.33 -2.57 23.11
C ILE A 291 9.24 -4.05 23.39
N PHE A 292 8.09 -4.42 23.97
CA PHE A 292 7.72 -5.81 24.21
C PHE A 292 6.32 -5.98 23.65
N TYR A 293 6.16 -6.85 22.70
CA TYR A 293 4.86 -7.32 22.30
C TYR A 293 4.19 -8.07 23.44
N PRO A 294 2.85 -8.21 23.42
CA PRO A 294 2.11 -8.76 24.54
C PRO A 294 2.68 -10.12 24.89
N LEU A 295 3.58 -10.08 25.85
CA LEU A 295 4.19 -11.24 26.42
C LEU A 295 3.20 -11.82 27.43
N PRO A 296 3.18 -13.14 27.63
CA PRO A 296 2.42 -13.74 28.69
C PRO A 296 2.72 -13.05 30.03
N GLU A 297 1.70 -12.90 30.87
CA GLU A 297 1.88 -12.40 32.22
C GLU A 297 2.99 -13.22 32.93
N ASN A 298 3.95 -12.53 33.53
CA ASN A 298 5.15 -13.11 34.16
C ASN A 298 6.20 -13.69 33.21
N TYR A 299 6.17 -13.40 31.92
CA TYR A 299 7.24 -13.80 31.00
C TYR A 299 8.57 -13.14 31.37
N ASP A 300 9.58 -13.95 31.72
CA ASP A 300 10.95 -13.47 31.93
C ASP A 300 11.78 -13.59 30.65
N TRP A 301 11.78 -12.51 29.85
CA TRP A 301 12.51 -12.42 28.59
C TRP A 301 14.04 -12.66 28.73
N LYS A 302 14.59 -12.62 29.91
CA LYS A 302 16.01 -12.92 30.17
C LYS A 302 16.28 -14.40 30.30
N GLN A 303 15.30 -15.17 30.72
CA GLN A 303 15.39 -16.59 31.05
C GLN A 303 14.60 -17.47 30.07
N GLU A 304 13.50 -16.97 29.59
CA GLU A 304 12.57 -17.69 28.72
C GLU A 304 12.72 -17.24 27.28
N ARG A 305 12.68 -18.20 26.37
CA ARG A 305 12.62 -17.91 24.93
C ARG A 305 11.19 -17.75 24.50
N PHE A 306 10.93 -16.63 23.89
CA PHE A 306 9.67 -16.43 23.20
C PHE A 306 9.85 -16.80 21.72
N PRO A 307 8.88 -17.45 21.08
CA PRO A 307 9.02 -17.95 19.70
C PRO A 307 9.23 -16.86 18.66
N CYS A 308 8.87 -15.62 18.97
CA CYS A 308 9.01 -14.50 18.02
C CYS A 308 9.72 -13.33 18.70
N TYR A 309 10.89 -12.98 18.27
CA TYR A 309 11.56 -11.70 18.52
C TYR A 309 11.60 -11.24 19.99
N PRO A 310 12.40 -11.86 20.85
CA PRO A 310 12.51 -11.48 22.27
C PRO A 310 13.08 -10.06 22.45
N THR A 311 13.52 -9.41 21.39
CA THR A 311 14.20 -8.12 21.44
C THR A 311 13.70 -7.23 20.32
N SER A 312 12.58 -6.55 20.53
CA SER A 312 12.10 -5.53 19.61
C SER A 312 12.47 -4.14 20.12
N VAL A 313 12.62 -3.24 19.18
CA VAL A 313 12.84 -1.83 19.41
C VAL A 313 11.87 -1.03 18.53
N GLU A 314 11.57 0.19 18.94
CA GLU A 314 10.67 1.07 18.18
C GLU A 314 11.28 2.46 18.06
N PHE A 315 11.29 3.00 16.84
CA PHE A 315 11.56 4.41 16.60
C PHE A 315 10.31 5.24 16.77
N LEU A 316 10.43 6.38 17.43
CA LEU A 316 9.36 7.34 17.58
C LEU A 316 9.70 8.68 16.88
N PRO A 317 8.74 9.28 16.19
CA PRO A 317 7.33 8.89 16.02
C PRO A 317 7.15 7.65 15.14
N ASN A 318 8.09 7.36 14.28
CA ASN A 318 8.19 6.18 13.41
C ASN A 318 9.63 6.09 12.85
N GLN A 319 9.89 5.10 12.01
CA GLN A 319 11.24 4.89 11.47
C GLN A 319 11.73 5.97 10.47
N SER A 320 10.91 6.95 10.09
CA SER A 320 11.36 8.05 9.20
C SER A 320 12.55 8.82 9.77
N VAL A 321 12.66 8.91 11.09
CA VAL A 321 13.79 9.58 11.76
C VAL A 321 15.14 9.00 11.38
N THR A 322 15.20 7.68 11.14
CA THR A 322 16.45 7.01 10.75
C THR A 322 16.52 6.71 9.25
N VAL A 323 15.39 6.46 8.58
CA VAL A 323 15.35 6.26 7.12
C VAL A 323 15.88 7.51 6.41
N ASN A 324 15.39 8.70 6.79
CA ASN A 324 15.85 9.96 6.22
C ASN A 324 17.32 10.25 6.54
N ALA A 325 17.77 9.97 7.78
CA ALA A 325 19.18 10.15 8.16
C ALA A 325 20.11 9.24 7.33
N ASN A 326 19.72 7.99 7.10
CA ASN A 326 20.48 7.06 6.27
C ASN A 326 20.51 7.47 4.80
N MET A 327 19.39 7.95 4.25
CA MET A 327 19.38 8.47 2.87
C MET A 327 20.26 9.71 2.75
N GLN A 328 20.18 10.64 3.70
CA GLN A 328 21.04 11.84 3.70
C GLN A 328 22.52 11.46 3.77
N LYS A 329 22.89 10.53 4.67
CA LYS A 329 24.27 10.04 4.77
C LYS A 329 24.75 9.41 3.47
N ALA A 330 23.89 8.70 2.75
CA ALA A 330 24.21 8.16 1.44
C ALA A 330 24.44 9.27 0.39
N VAL A 331 23.55 10.26 0.34
CA VAL A 331 23.63 11.40 -0.58
C VAL A 331 24.91 12.23 -0.32
N ASP A 332 25.29 12.40 0.93
CA ASP A 332 26.48 13.16 1.35
C ASP A 332 27.80 12.53 0.84
N THR A 333 27.80 11.27 0.42
CA THR A 333 28.97 10.63 -0.25
C THR A 333 29.23 11.23 -1.64
N GLY A 334 28.25 11.87 -2.26
CA GLY A 334 28.30 12.35 -3.64
C GLY A 334 28.15 11.26 -4.71
N ASN A 335 27.82 10.03 -4.30
CA ASN A 335 27.71 8.88 -5.21
C ASN A 335 26.23 8.50 -5.52
N VAL A 336 25.24 9.28 -5.06
CA VAL A 336 23.82 8.97 -5.17
C VAL A 336 23.07 10.02 -5.97
N ASP A 337 22.40 9.58 -7.03
CA ASP A 337 21.36 10.34 -7.72
C ASP A 337 19.98 9.86 -7.25
N THR A 338 19.13 10.76 -6.78
CA THR A 338 17.76 10.45 -6.33
C THR A 338 16.74 10.89 -7.37
N PHE A 339 15.75 10.03 -7.62
CA PHE A 339 14.63 10.26 -8.53
C PHE A 339 13.33 9.97 -7.76
N TYR A 340 12.79 11.00 -7.13
CA TYR A 340 11.50 10.96 -6.42
C TYR A 340 10.35 11.32 -7.36
N GLY A 341 9.14 10.87 -7.05
CA GLY A 341 7.99 10.98 -7.93
C GLY A 341 8.12 10.15 -9.22
N CYS A 342 9.02 9.16 -9.23
CA CYS A 342 9.34 8.38 -10.41
C CYS A 342 8.98 6.90 -10.20
N PHE A 343 8.00 6.43 -10.96
CA PHE A 343 7.56 5.04 -10.95
C PHE A 343 8.33 4.21 -11.97
N VAL A 344 8.99 3.16 -11.51
CA VAL A 344 9.71 2.22 -12.39
C VAL A 344 8.70 1.28 -13.02
N GLU A 345 8.59 1.32 -14.34
CA GLU A 345 7.61 0.55 -15.09
C GLU A 345 8.19 -0.66 -15.81
N LYS A 346 9.47 -0.60 -16.19
CA LYS A 346 10.07 -1.67 -16.99
C LYS A 346 11.55 -1.88 -16.65
N LEU A 347 11.96 -3.14 -16.56
CA LEU A 347 13.37 -3.53 -16.48
C LEU A 347 13.94 -3.72 -17.88
N ILE A 348 15.22 -3.38 -18.05
CA ILE A 348 15.97 -3.62 -19.30
C ILE A 348 16.74 -4.94 -19.12
N MET A 349 16.38 -5.93 -19.91
CA MET A 349 16.98 -7.25 -19.88
C MET A 349 17.84 -7.47 -21.13
N GLU A 350 19.09 -7.88 -20.94
CA GLU A 350 20.01 -8.26 -22.02
C GLU A 350 20.63 -9.62 -21.66
N ASP A 351 20.51 -10.59 -22.53
CA ASP A 351 21.04 -11.95 -22.37
C ASP A 351 20.72 -12.60 -20.99
N GLY A 352 19.49 -12.37 -20.49
CA GLY A 352 19.03 -12.89 -19.20
C GLY A 352 19.55 -12.12 -17.98
N ARG A 353 20.23 -11.01 -18.18
CA ARG A 353 20.71 -10.12 -17.12
C ARG A 353 19.92 -8.80 -17.12
N CYS A 354 19.56 -8.33 -15.93
CA CYS A 354 18.99 -7.00 -15.78
C CYS A 354 20.13 -5.96 -15.82
N VAL A 355 20.10 -5.09 -16.84
CA VAL A 355 21.13 -4.07 -17.09
C VAL A 355 20.63 -2.66 -16.91
N GLY A 356 19.38 -2.47 -16.52
CA GLY A 356 18.82 -1.14 -16.32
C GLY A 356 17.29 -1.17 -16.16
N LEU A 357 16.69 0.01 -16.26
CA LEU A 357 15.27 0.21 -16.12
C LEU A 357 14.79 1.48 -16.84
N TYR A 358 13.46 1.56 -17.00
CA TYR A 358 12.74 2.78 -17.35
C TYR A 358 11.86 3.20 -16.18
N ALA A 359 11.97 4.46 -15.79
CA ALA A 359 11.13 5.06 -14.77
C ALA A 359 10.34 6.24 -15.38
N ARG A 360 9.05 6.30 -15.09
CA ARG A 360 8.18 7.39 -15.52
C ARG A 360 8.07 8.43 -14.41
N ASP A 361 8.35 9.67 -14.73
CA ASP A 361 8.09 10.82 -13.88
C ASP A 361 6.57 11.06 -13.82
N ALA A 362 6.00 11.04 -12.62
CA ALA A 362 4.55 11.15 -12.42
C ALA A 362 4.01 12.55 -12.76
N ALA A 363 4.85 13.59 -12.66
CA ALA A 363 4.43 14.97 -12.92
C ALA A 363 4.41 15.31 -14.43
N THR A 364 5.36 14.75 -15.20
CA THR A 364 5.53 15.08 -16.61
C THR A 364 5.07 13.98 -17.55
N GLY A 365 5.02 12.73 -17.08
CA GLY A 365 4.78 11.55 -17.91
C GLY A 365 5.96 11.16 -18.80
N GLU A 366 7.11 11.82 -18.64
CA GLU A 366 8.35 11.54 -19.35
C GLU A 366 9.10 10.37 -18.72
N TYR A 367 9.98 9.76 -19.51
CA TYR A 367 10.77 8.63 -19.03
C TYR A 367 12.22 8.99 -18.75
N ILE A 368 12.75 8.38 -17.70
CA ILE A 368 14.16 8.31 -17.37
C ILE A 368 14.64 6.89 -17.70
N LYS A 369 15.60 6.76 -18.58
CA LYS A 369 16.32 5.50 -18.81
C LYS A 369 17.52 5.43 -17.87
N CYS A 370 17.65 4.35 -17.11
CA CYS A 370 18.81 4.12 -16.26
C CYS A 370 19.55 2.86 -16.72
N ASN A 371 20.82 3.02 -17.06
CA ASN A 371 21.72 1.91 -17.34
C ASN A 371 22.46 1.57 -16.04
N ALA A 372 22.43 0.32 -15.62
CA ALA A 372 23.04 -0.15 -14.36
C ALA A 372 24.03 -1.28 -14.65
N THR A 373 25.33 -0.94 -14.65
CA THR A 373 26.39 -1.86 -15.09
C THR A 373 26.53 -3.10 -14.22
N LYS A 374 26.19 -3.01 -12.94
CA LYS A 374 26.22 -4.13 -11.98
C LYS A 374 24.84 -4.76 -11.74
N GLY A 375 23.77 -4.06 -12.05
CA GLY A 375 22.41 -4.58 -11.96
C GLY A 375 21.44 -3.67 -11.21
N VAL A 376 20.24 -4.19 -10.97
CA VAL A 376 19.12 -3.50 -10.31
C VAL A 376 18.75 -4.23 -9.02
N ILE A 377 18.53 -3.47 -7.94
CA ILE A 377 17.99 -3.97 -6.68
C ILE A 377 16.52 -3.53 -6.61
N LEU A 378 15.62 -4.50 -6.51
CA LEU A 378 14.19 -4.26 -6.29
C LEU A 378 13.90 -4.29 -4.79
N SER A 379 13.47 -3.15 -4.25
CA SER A 379 13.07 -2.94 -2.86
C SER A 379 11.67 -2.34 -2.80
N THR A 380 10.79 -2.85 -3.66
CA THR A 380 9.49 -2.29 -4.01
C THR A 380 8.38 -2.60 -3.00
N GLY A 381 8.70 -3.33 -1.95
CA GLY A 381 7.78 -3.66 -0.86
C GLY A 381 7.02 -4.96 -1.11
N ASP A 382 5.81 -5.03 -0.56
CA ASP A 382 4.94 -6.19 -0.67
C ASP A 382 3.88 -6.02 -1.77
N TYR A 383 3.16 -7.08 -2.07
CA TYR A 383 2.07 -7.10 -3.06
C TYR A 383 0.67 -7.19 -2.42
N SER A 384 0.52 -6.70 -1.19
CA SER A 384 -0.75 -6.79 -0.43
C SER A 384 -1.93 -6.06 -1.09
N GLN A 385 -1.67 -5.15 -2.01
CA GLN A 385 -2.69 -4.47 -2.81
C GLN A 385 -2.89 -5.07 -4.21
N ASN A 386 -2.03 -5.98 -4.64
CA ASN A 386 -2.17 -6.64 -5.92
C ASN A 386 -3.02 -7.91 -5.78
N THR A 387 -4.31 -7.78 -6.09
CA THR A 387 -5.27 -8.90 -5.97
C THR A 387 -4.89 -10.10 -6.83
N LYS A 388 -4.34 -9.89 -8.02
CA LYS A 388 -3.91 -10.98 -8.91
C LYS A 388 -2.73 -11.75 -8.33
N MET A 389 -1.75 -11.04 -7.77
CA MET A 389 -0.63 -11.68 -7.08
C MET A 389 -1.09 -12.40 -5.80
N LEU A 390 -1.97 -11.79 -5.02
CA LEU A 390 -2.55 -12.45 -3.84
C LEU A 390 -3.30 -13.72 -4.24
N GLN A 391 -4.13 -13.66 -5.28
CA GLN A 391 -4.86 -14.83 -5.78
C GLN A 391 -3.92 -15.96 -6.22
N HIS A 392 -2.76 -15.61 -6.77
CA HIS A 392 -1.78 -16.60 -7.25
C HIS A 392 -0.90 -17.15 -6.13
N PHE A 393 -0.35 -16.30 -5.26
CA PHE A 393 0.63 -16.69 -4.24
C PHE A 393 0.03 -17.02 -2.88
N CYS A 394 -1.10 -16.43 -2.53
CA CYS A 394 -1.77 -16.53 -1.24
C CYS A 394 -3.29 -16.59 -1.42
N PRO A 395 -3.82 -17.56 -2.20
CA PRO A 395 -5.25 -17.62 -2.51
C PRO A 395 -6.12 -17.65 -1.26
N GLU A 396 -5.63 -18.23 -0.16
CA GLU A 396 -6.33 -18.25 1.13
C GLU A 396 -6.66 -16.87 1.69
N VAL A 397 -5.90 -15.84 1.33
CA VAL A 397 -6.18 -14.44 1.73
C VAL A 397 -7.46 -13.95 1.05
N ILE A 398 -7.61 -14.26 -0.23
CA ILE A 398 -8.79 -13.89 -1.02
C ILE A 398 -10.00 -14.75 -0.65
N GLU A 399 -9.82 -16.08 -0.62
CA GLU A 399 -10.88 -17.05 -0.35
C GLU A 399 -11.53 -16.87 1.03
N ASN A 400 -10.72 -16.49 2.03
CA ASN A 400 -11.19 -16.27 3.40
C ASN A 400 -11.42 -14.80 3.75
N ASN A 401 -11.36 -13.90 2.77
CA ASN A 401 -11.53 -12.45 2.96
C ASN A 401 -10.66 -11.91 4.11
N ILE A 402 -9.40 -12.34 4.14
CA ILE A 402 -8.45 -11.88 5.17
C ILE A 402 -8.01 -10.47 4.79
N GLN A 403 -8.24 -9.52 5.69
CA GLN A 403 -7.75 -8.16 5.51
C GLN A 403 -6.28 -8.07 5.93
N CYS A 404 -5.45 -7.58 5.03
CA CYS A 404 -4.08 -7.22 5.38
C CYS A 404 -4.11 -6.01 6.32
N LEU A 405 -3.56 -6.17 7.53
CA LEU A 405 -3.63 -5.16 8.60
C LEU A 405 -2.91 -3.85 8.24
N PHE A 406 -1.86 -3.94 7.44
CA PHE A 406 -1.04 -2.81 7.00
C PHE A 406 -0.98 -2.77 5.48
N THR A 407 -2.10 -2.46 4.85
CA THR A 407 -2.11 -2.22 3.41
C THR A 407 -1.48 -0.87 3.11
N ASN A 408 -0.44 -0.85 2.33
CA ASN A 408 0.02 0.36 1.67
C ASN A 408 -0.93 0.64 0.53
N VAL A 409 -1.68 1.72 0.66
CA VAL A 409 -2.71 2.08 -0.30
C VAL A 409 -2.16 2.21 -1.73
N ASP A 410 -0.85 2.29 -1.91
CA ASP A 410 -0.24 2.57 -3.21
C ASP A 410 0.78 1.51 -3.67
N VAL A 411 0.84 0.34 -3.03
CA VAL A 411 1.75 -0.73 -3.45
C VAL A 411 0.99 -1.83 -4.16
N GLU A 412 0.99 -1.77 -5.47
CA GLU A 412 0.40 -2.83 -6.31
C GLU A 412 1.34 -4.04 -6.49
N GLY A 413 2.42 -4.06 -5.77
CA GLY A 413 3.49 -5.05 -5.92
C GLY A 413 4.51 -4.62 -6.96
N SER A 414 5.57 -5.35 -7.04
CA SER A 414 6.67 -5.15 -7.97
C SER A 414 6.67 -6.20 -9.04
#